data_78c23c11c7fa08d7937d9d4d26a31fc8
#
_entry.id   78c23c11c7fa08d7937d9d4d26a31fc8
#
_cell.length_a   1.000
_cell.length_b   1.000
_cell.length_c   1.000
_cell.angle_alpha   90.00
_cell.angle_beta   90.00
_cell.angle_gamma   90.00
#
_symmetry.space_group_name_H-M   'P 1'
#
loop_
_entity.id
_entity.type
_entity.pdbx_description
1 polymer ?
#
loop_
_entity_poly.entity_id
_entity_poly.type
_entity_poly.pdbx_seq_one_letter_code
_entity_poly.pdbx_strand_id
1 'polypeptide(L)'
;MSDPYADDAPEGRIQLGFLRQLWPFARPYRRVFAACLGILFVSFALELVGPWVLRHAIDGPMRGAGPTDERLRALGWHGLAFLGVTLAGAGLGYVYGLLTAWNGQRVIRDVRRALFDRLLRAGLSFHEKQTAGKLTTRVTSDVENLNELIATGVLQSVFDLLKIGCVLVVLFWLDVGLALFTVATTPVVIALSLLFRRNAQRAYRAVRGKLALQNAYTGELIGGVRTTRAYGREDAVAQRYGERNGATNAAWLATVFHFSVFFSLVDLALRATTVGLLWFGGTAVLEGTLQPGQFVQFWLYYGLLSGPVKELGEKYNVLQAAFASCERVFGLLAEPAFPPPRPDGAAGLPSPRRGAARVEFAAVDFAYGPHAEVLRGVSFAAEPGQTIAVVGPTGAGKTTLLGLVGRLRDATGGSVRLDGVDVRDLDPAQLRARVAYVAQDLFLFTGTVLDNVRLFDPTVDEAKVWAALATVGIDDFVRSLPQGLQAPVAERGGTFSQGQRQLLAFARALVVEPDVLVLDEATASIDSEAEARLQKALAAALRGRTALVVAHRLSTVRAADRILVLEGGRVVEDGDH
;
A
#
# COMPACT_ATOMS: atom_id res chain seq x y z
N MET A 1 6.27 -23.09 -14.95
CA MET A 1 5.43 -21.88 -14.84
C MET A 1 5.49 -21.48 -13.39
N SER A 2 6.31 -20.49 -13.05
CA SER A 2 6.41 -19.89 -11.71
C SER A 2 5.09 -19.20 -11.42
N ASP A 3 4.49 -19.52 -10.29
CA ASP A 3 3.27 -18.89 -9.78
C ASP A 3 3.47 -17.37 -9.66
N PRO A 4 2.77 -16.54 -10.46
CA PRO A 4 2.90 -15.09 -10.37
C PRO A 4 2.30 -14.53 -9.06
N TYR A 5 1.69 -15.37 -8.23
CA TYR A 5 1.13 -15.06 -6.92
C TYR A 5 1.91 -15.68 -5.76
N ALA A 6 3.04 -16.35 -6.04
CA ALA A 6 3.98 -16.69 -4.99
C ALA A 6 4.58 -15.37 -4.49
N ASP A 7 3.88 -14.74 -3.55
CA ASP A 7 4.49 -13.74 -2.70
C ASP A 7 5.71 -14.41 -2.08
N ASP A 8 6.88 -13.85 -2.32
CA ASP A 8 8.08 -14.12 -1.55
C ASP A 8 7.71 -13.86 -0.08
N ALA A 9 7.20 -14.91 0.58
CA ALA A 9 6.98 -14.87 2.00
C ALA A 9 8.38 -14.78 2.61
N PRO A 10 8.80 -13.63 3.14
CA PRO A 10 10.11 -13.51 3.75
C PRO A 10 10.17 -14.52 4.87
N GLU A 11 11.22 -15.33 4.86
CA GLU A 11 11.53 -16.22 5.98
C GLU A 11 11.53 -15.37 7.24
N GLY A 12 10.57 -15.59 8.13
CA GLY A 12 10.16 -14.76 9.25
C GLY A 12 11.22 -14.47 10.32
N ARG A 13 12.28 -13.79 9.94
CA ARG A 13 13.22 -13.17 10.87
C ARG A 13 12.74 -11.76 11.20
N ILE A 14 12.41 -11.54 12.47
CA ILE A 14 12.13 -10.20 13.00
C ILE A 14 13.39 -9.34 12.79
N GLN A 15 13.41 -8.52 11.76
CA GLN A 15 14.49 -7.59 11.49
C GLN A 15 14.21 -6.25 12.18
N LEU A 16 14.72 -6.06 13.37
CA LEU A 16 14.58 -4.80 14.13
C LEU A 16 15.12 -3.57 13.38
N GLY A 17 15.91 -3.78 12.31
CA GLY A 17 16.40 -2.71 11.43
C GLY A 17 15.29 -1.87 10.79
N PHE A 18 14.10 -2.43 10.55
CA PHE A 18 12.97 -1.68 9.99
C PHE A 18 12.40 -0.63 10.93
N LEU A 19 12.49 -0.84 12.25
CA LEU A 19 12.11 0.19 13.23
C LEU A 19 12.97 1.45 13.09
N ARG A 20 14.24 1.30 12.70
CA ARG A 20 15.12 2.45 12.42
C ARG A 20 14.66 3.23 11.20
N GLN A 21 14.13 2.55 10.18
CA GLN A 21 13.60 3.19 8.97
C GLN A 21 12.25 3.89 9.23
N LEU A 22 11.45 3.40 10.18
CA LEU A 22 10.21 4.03 10.61
C LEU A 22 10.46 5.25 11.52
N TRP A 23 11.61 5.30 12.21
CA TRP A 23 11.92 6.36 13.17
C TRP A 23 11.84 7.78 12.62
N PRO A 24 12.28 8.13 11.40
CA PRO A 24 12.14 9.46 10.83
C PRO A 24 10.68 9.96 10.81
N PHE A 25 9.72 9.07 10.55
CA PHE A 25 8.30 9.37 10.54
C PHE A 25 7.69 9.44 11.95
N ALA A 26 8.21 8.66 12.90
CA ALA A 26 7.76 8.65 14.29
C ALA A 26 8.38 9.81 15.12
N ARG A 27 9.59 10.25 14.79
CA ARG A 27 10.36 11.28 15.51
C ARG A 27 9.59 12.60 15.77
N PRO A 28 8.82 13.16 14.83
CA PRO A 28 8.07 14.39 15.07
C PRO A 28 7.05 14.23 16.23
N TYR A 29 6.57 13.02 16.47
CA TYR A 29 5.51 12.69 17.44
C TYR A 29 6.06 12.12 18.76
N ARG A 30 7.39 12.16 18.99
CA ARG A 30 8.06 11.55 20.16
C ARG A 30 7.48 12.00 21.51
N ARG A 31 6.98 13.25 21.61
CA ARG A 31 6.35 13.77 22.83
C ARG A 31 5.04 13.04 23.16
N VAL A 32 4.25 12.72 22.13
CA VAL A 32 3.00 11.98 22.30
C VAL A 32 3.30 10.52 22.68
N PHE A 33 4.30 9.89 22.08
CA PHE A 33 4.75 8.55 22.48
C PHE A 33 5.23 8.52 23.93
N ALA A 34 5.99 9.52 24.39
CA ALA A 34 6.42 9.65 25.78
C ALA A 34 5.22 9.84 26.73
N ALA A 35 4.22 10.65 26.34
CA ALA A 35 2.99 10.80 27.12
C ALA A 35 2.21 9.47 27.19
N CYS A 36 2.06 8.73 26.08
CA CYS A 36 1.43 7.41 26.07
C CYS A 36 2.15 6.43 27.01
N LEU A 37 3.49 6.42 27.00
CA LEU A 37 4.30 5.60 27.90
C LEU A 37 4.06 6.00 29.37
N GLY A 38 4.05 7.31 29.66
CA GLY A 38 3.74 7.81 31.02
C GLY A 38 2.35 7.38 31.50
N ILE A 39 1.34 7.48 30.62
CA ILE A 39 -0.03 7.04 30.93
C ILE A 39 -0.07 5.53 31.23
N LEU A 40 0.65 4.71 30.43
CA LEU A 40 0.72 3.27 30.67
C LEU A 40 1.31 2.95 32.06
N PHE A 41 2.40 3.63 32.47
CA PHE A 41 2.99 3.44 33.78
C PHE A 41 2.05 3.85 34.92
N VAL A 42 1.36 4.99 34.77
CA VAL A 42 0.40 5.45 35.78
C VAL A 42 -0.81 4.51 35.85
N SER A 43 -1.33 4.08 34.70
CA SER A 43 -2.44 3.11 34.65
C SER A 43 -2.06 1.79 35.32
N PHE A 44 -0.86 1.30 35.08
CA PHE A 44 -0.37 0.07 35.71
C PHE A 44 -0.18 0.24 37.23
N ALA A 45 0.34 1.38 37.68
CA ALA A 45 0.42 1.67 39.11
C ALA A 45 -0.96 1.66 39.76
N LEU A 46 -1.98 2.24 39.12
CA LEU A 46 -3.37 2.19 39.59
C LEU A 46 -3.93 0.76 39.61
N GLU A 47 -3.62 -0.07 38.60
CA GLU A 47 -4.01 -1.49 38.60
C GLU A 47 -3.44 -2.25 39.81
N LEU A 48 -2.26 -1.89 40.29
CA LEU A 48 -1.67 -2.50 41.50
C LEU A 48 -2.29 -1.96 42.79
N VAL A 49 -2.78 -0.71 42.79
CA VAL A 49 -3.43 -0.10 43.97
C VAL A 49 -4.77 -0.73 44.25
N GLY A 50 -5.55 -1.12 43.23
CA GLY A 50 -6.89 -1.71 43.43
C GLY A 50 -6.91 -2.92 44.37
N PRO A 51 -6.17 -4.00 44.10
CA PRO A 51 -6.07 -5.16 44.98
C PRO A 51 -5.49 -4.84 46.37
N TRP A 52 -4.58 -3.86 46.46
CA TRP A 52 -4.03 -3.40 47.72
C TRP A 52 -5.12 -2.72 48.60
N VAL A 53 -5.97 -1.87 48.04
CA VAL A 53 -7.11 -1.26 48.75
C VAL A 53 -8.07 -2.34 49.24
N LEU A 54 -8.37 -3.34 48.40
CA LEU A 54 -9.28 -4.43 48.78
C LEU A 54 -8.70 -5.26 49.93
N ARG A 55 -7.41 -5.56 49.95
CA ARG A 55 -6.73 -6.22 51.06
C ARG A 55 -6.96 -5.47 52.37
N HIS A 56 -6.73 -4.15 52.38
CA HIS A 56 -6.89 -3.34 53.58
C HIS A 56 -8.35 -3.25 54.02
N ALA A 57 -9.30 -3.26 53.11
CA ALA A 57 -10.73 -3.33 53.44
C ALA A 57 -11.11 -4.65 54.12
N ILE A 58 -10.56 -5.78 53.68
CA ILE A 58 -10.84 -7.12 54.20
C ILE A 58 -10.16 -7.32 55.57
N ASP A 59 -8.83 -7.06 55.65
CA ASP A 59 -8.03 -7.35 56.83
C ASP A 59 -8.28 -6.32 57.99
N GLY A 60 -8.74 -5.10 57.63
CA GLY A 60 -9.06 -4.04 58.60
C GLY A 60 -10.55 -4.02 59.00
N PRO A 61 -11.40 -3.20 58.31
CA PRO A 61 -12.77 -2.97 58.75
C PRO A 61 -13.67 -4.22 58.80
N MET A 62 -13.45 -5.19 57.88
CA MET A 62 -14.28 -6.41 57.86
C MET A 62 -13.97 -7.37 58.99
N ARG A 63 -12.72 -7.43 59.50
CA ARG A 63 -12.29 -8.34 60.58
C ARG A 63 -12.11 -7.64 61.90
N GLY A 64 -12.06 -6.30 61.95
CA GLY A 64 -11.82 -5.53 63.15
C GLY A 64 -12.90 -5.73 64.22
N ALA A 65 -12.54 -5.58 65.50
CA ALA A 65 -13.43 -5.74 66.66
C ALA A 65 -14.13 -4.44 67.12
N GLY A 66 -14.13 -3.38 66.32
CA GLY A 66 -14.70 -2.08 66.64
C GLY A 66 -16.22 -1.99 66.42
N PRO A 67 -16.87 -0.84 66.82
CA PRO A 67 -18.28 -0.58 66.61
C PRO A 67 -18.67 -0.72 65.12
N THR A 68 -19.85 -1.29 64.86
CA THR A 68 -20.31 -1.56 63.47
C THR A 68 -20.39 -0.29 62.62
N ASP A 69 -20.78 0.84 63.18
CA ASP A 69 -20.90 2.12 62.46
C ASP A 69 -19.52 2.67 61.99
N GLU A 70 -18.50 2.54 62.82
CA GLU A 70 -17.15 2.95 62.43
C GLU A 70 -16.57 2.05 61.33
N ARG A 71 -16.82 0.74 61.43
CA ARG A 71 -16.40 -0.26 60.42
C ARG A 71 -17.11 -0.02 59.09
N LEU A 72 -18.39 0.27 59.10
CA LEU A 72 -19.16 0.62 57.89
C LEU A 72 -18.65 1.91 57.25
N ARG A 73 -18.32 2.95 58.01
CA ARG A 73 -17.74 4.18 57.51
C ARG A 73 -16.35 3.91 56.87
N ALA A 74 -15.49 3.16 57.55
CA ALA A 74 -14.17 2.79 57.04
C ALA A 74 -14.29 1.95 55.74
N LEU A 75 -15.21 0.99 55.70
CA LEU A 75 -15.49 0.20 54.51
C LEU A 75 -16.00 1.09 53.36
N GLY A 76 -16.85 2.08 53.65
CA GLY A 76 -17.31 3.07 52.67
C GLY A 76 -16.16 3.87 52.04
N TRP A 77 -15.18 4.30 52.86
CA TRP A 77 -14.00 4.99 52.37
C TRP A 77 -13.12 4.10 51.46
N HIS A 78 -12.91 2.81 51.80
CA HIS A 78 -12.19 1.87 50.94
C HIS A 78 -12.97 1.61 49.65
N GLY A 79 -14.29 1.53 49.69
CA GLY A 79 -15.14 1.41 48.49
C GLY A 79 -15.02 2.62 47.57
N LEU A 80 -15.06 3.83 48.14
CA LEU A 80 -14.85 5.07 47.36
C LEU A 80 -13.45 5.15 46.78
N ALA A 81 -12.43 4.76 47.56
CA ALA A 81 -11.05 4.72 47.05
C ALA A 81 -10.88 3.73 45.88
N PHE A 82 -11.46 2.52 46.02
CA PHE A 82 -11.44 1.51 44.94
C PHE A 82 -12.17 2.00 43.68
N LEU A 83 -13.35 2.62 43.87
CA LEU A 83 -14.09 3.22 42.75
C LEU A 83 -13.28 4.33 42.07
N GLY A 84 -12.65 5.22 42.85
CA GLY A 84 -11.79 6.29 42.35
C GLY A 84 -10.62 5.78 41.53
N VAL A 85 -9.94 4.74 42.03
CA VAL A 85 -8.82 4.08 41.30
C VAL A 85 -9.30 3.46 39.99
N THR A 86 -10.46 2.79 40.03
CA THR A 86 -11.06 2.14 38.86
C THR A 86 -11.45 3.18 37.80
N LEU A 87 -12.14 4.25 38.21
CA LEU A 87 -12.52 5.33 37.29
C LEU A 87 -11.33 6.07 36.72
N ALA A 88 -10.30 6.33 37.55
CA ALA A 88 -9.05 6.95 37.09
C ALA A 88 -8.35 6.05 36.08
N GLY A 89 -8.26 4.76 36.33
CA GLY A 89 -7.68 3.77 35.40
C GLY A 89 -8.45 3.71 34.09
N ALA A 90 -9.78 3.66 34.13
CA ALA A 90 -10.63 3.67 32.93
C ALA A 90 -10.45 4.98 32.12
N GLY A 91 -10.43 6.14 32.80
CA GLY A 91 -10.19 7.44 32.17
C GLY A 91 -8.82 7.53 31.48
N LEU A 92 -7.77 7.07 32.16
CA LEU A 92 -6.42 7.01 31.57
C LEU A 92 -6.35 6.04 30.40
N GLY A 93 -7.00 4.87 30.49
CA GLY A 93 -7.10 3.91 29.39
C GLY A 93 -7.78 4.51 28.15
N TYR A 94 -8.86 5.27 28.36
CA TYR A 94 -9.54 5.99 27.28
C TYR A 94 -8.63 7.03 26.62
N VAL A 95 -7.96 7.86 27.43
CA VAL A 95 -7.01 8.88 26.91
C VAL A 95 -5.84 8.23 26.17
N TYR A 96 -5.30 7.13 26.72
CA TYR A 96 -4.26 6.34 26.06
C TYR A 96 -4.70 5.84 24.68
N GLY A 97 -5.89 5.23 24.60
CA GLY A 97 -6.45 4.72 23.35
C GLY A 97 -6.61 5.82 22.30
N LEU A 98 -7.16 6.98 22.70
CA LEU A 98 -7.29 8.14 21.80
C LEU A 98 -5.94 8.66 21.30
N LEU A 99 -4.99 8.88 22.20
CA LEU A 99 -3.67 9.42 21.85
C LEU A 99 -2.90 8.47 20.95
N THR A 100 -2.98 7.17 21.22
CA THR A 100 -2.29 6.14 20.41
C THR A 100 -2.90 6.03 19.03
N ALA A 101 -4.23 5.99 18.90
CA ALA A 101 -4.92 5.95 17.62
C ALA A 101 -4.64 7.20 16.80
N TRP A 102 -4.74 8.38 17.42
CA TRP A 102 -4.49 9.66 16.76
C TRP A 102 -3.03 9.80 16.28
N ASN A 103 -2.08 9.37 17.12
CA ASN A 103 -0.65 9.41 16.79
C ASN A 103 -0.31 8.41 15.68
N GLY A 104 -0.82 7.18 15.76
CA GLY A 104 -0.67 6.16 14.73
C GLY A 104 -1.14 6.67 13.37
N GLN A 105 -2.36 7.20 13.29
CA GLN A 105 -2.92 7.73 12.04
C GLN A 105 -2.10 8.89 11.44
N ARG A 106 -1.47 9.73 12.26
CA ARG A 106 -0.59 10.80 11.77
C ARG A 106 0.70 10.26 11.16
N VAL A 107 1.36 9.33 11.84
CA VAL A 107 2.56 8.67 11.30
C VAL A 107 2.23 7.97 9.98
N ILE A 108 1.11 7.25 9.93
CA ILE A 108 0.65 6.54 8.74
C ILE A 108 0.33 7.48 7.58
N ARG A 109 -0.32 8.60 7.86
CA ARG A 109 -0.56 9.64 6.85
C ARG A 109 0.76 10.11 6.22
N ASP A 110 1.77 10.35 7.04
CA ASP A 110 3.06 10.86 6.58
C ASP A 110 3.83 9.79 5.78
N VAL A 111 3.78 8.52 6.20
CA VAL A 111 4.33 7.37 5.45
C VAL A 111 3.60 7.20 4.11
N ARG A 112 2.25 7.22 4.11
CA ARG A 112 1.43 7.08 2.90
C ARG A 112 1.71 8.17 1.89
N ARG A 113 1.86 9.42 2.37
CA ARG A 113 2.21 10.56 1.52
C ARG A 113 3.59 10.39 0.88
N ALA A 114 4.60 10.01 1.68
CA ALA A 114 5.95 9.78 1.17
C ALA A 114 5.99 8.62 0.17
N LEU A 115 5.24 7.54 0.44
CA LEU A 115 5.13 6.37 -0.44
C LEU A 115 4.48 6.74 -1.78
N PHE A 116 3.38 7.49 -1.73
CA PHE A 116 2.68 7.93 -2.93
C PHE A 116 3.54 8.89 -3.78
N ASP A 117 4.22 9.85 -3.16
CA ASP A 117 5.16 10.73 -3.85
C ASP A 117 6.29 9.92 -4.52
N ARG A 118 6.83 8.90 -3.83
CA ARG A 118 7.86 8.03 -4.41
C ARG A 118 7.33 7.22 -5.59
N LEU A 119 6.10 6.68 -5.49
CA LEU A 119 5.46 5.97 -6.60
C LEU A 119 5.32 6.86 -7.85
N LEU A 120 4.85 8.09 -7.67
CA LEU A 120 4.71 9.02 -8.79
C LEU A 120 6.05 9.36 -9.47
N ARG A 121 7.15 9.31 -8.70
CA ARG A 121 8.50 9.61 -9.20
C ARG A 121 9.30 8.36 -9.61
N ALA A 122 8.77 7.18 -9.42
CA ALA A 122 9.42 5.94 -9.87
C ALA A 122 9.43 5.85 -11.39
N GLY A 123 10.47 5.23 -11.96
CA GLY A 123 10.61 5.08 -13.40
C GLY A 123 9.54 4.18 -14.01
N LEU A 124 9.27 4.36 -15.29
CA LEU A 124 8.29 3.56 -16.03
C LEU A 124 8.63 2.05 -15.98
N SER A 125 9.91 1.71 -15.99
CA SER A 125 10.41 0.33 -15.86
C SER A 125 10.01 -0.34 -14.54
N PHE A 126 9.85 0.44 -13.47
CA PHE A 126 9.33 -0.05 -12.19
C PHE A 126 7.82 -0.37 -12.31
N HIS A 127 7.04 0.55 -12.89
CA HIS A 127 5.58 0.38 -13.05
C HIS A 127 5.22 -0.78 -13.98
N GLU A 128 6.01 -1.05 -15.01
CA GLU A 128 5.80 -2.19 -15.92
C GLU A 128 6.07 -3.54 -15.27
N LYS A 129 6.98 -3.60 -14.29
CA LYS A 129 7.27 -4.83 -13.52
C LYS A 129 6.26 -5.10 -12.41
N GLN A 130 5.46 -4.11 -12.02
CA GLN A 130 4.52 -4.19 -10.90
C GLN A 130 3.08 -4.01 -11.39
N THR A 131 2.17 -4.86 -10.95
CA THR A 131 0.74 -4.65 -11.24
C THR A 131 0.17 -3.49 -10.42
N ALA A 132 -0.78 -2.74 -10.97
CA ALA A 132 -1.44 -1.65 -10.26
C ALA A 132 -2.10 -2.11 -8.95
N GLY A 133 -2.72 -3.31 -8.95
CA GLY A 133 -3.29 -3.90 -7.74
C GLY A 133 -2.27 -4.14 -6.64
N LYS A 134 -1.06 -4.63 -6.98
CA LYS A 134 0.02 -4.83 -6.01
C LYS A 134 0.52 -3.52 -5.41
N LEU A 135 0.65 -2.48 -6.22
CA LEU A 135 1.04 -1.13 -5.76
C LEU A 135 -0.05 -0.51 -4.87
N THR A 136 -1.32 -0.68 -5.25
CA THR A 136 -2.46 -0.23 -4.42
C THR A 136 -2.44 -0.90 -3.04
N THR A 137 -2.26 -2.23 -2.98
CA THR A 137 -2.16 -2.98 -1.72
C THR A 137 -1.01 -2.46 -0.84
N ARG A 138 0.13 -2.08 -1.42
CA ARG A 138 1.26 -1.50 -0.67
C ARG A 138 0.92 -0.16 -0.03
N VAL A 139 0.17 0.72 -0.74
CA VAL A 139 -0.22 2.05 -0.22
C VAL A 139 -1.38 1.96 0.77
N THR A 140 -2.21 0.92 0.69
CA THR A 140 -3.37 0.71 1.55
C THR A 140 -3.08 -0.28 2.68
N SER A 141 -3.20 -1.57 2.41
CA SER A 141 -3.14 -2.64 3.42
C SER A 141 -1.78 -2.77 4.10
N ASP A 142 -0.65 -2.67 3.35
CA ASP A 142 0.67 -2.77 3.95
C ASP A 142 0.96 -1.59 4.88
N VAL A 143 0.53 -0.38 4.49
CA VAL A 143 0.65 0.80 5.36
C VAL A 143 -0.25 0.69 6.59
N GLU A 144 -1.45 0.07 6.48
CA GLU A 144 -2.33 -0.15 7.63
C GLU A 144 -1.73 -1.17 8.62
N ASN A 145 -1.06 -2.23 8.14
CA ASN A 145 -0.32 -3.15 9.01
C ASN A 145 0.80 -2.42 9.81
N LEU A 146 1.39 -1.35 9.25
CA LEU A 146 2.31 -0.49 10.00
C LEU A 146 1.60 0.28 11.12
N ASN A 147 0.33 0.67 10.92
CA ASN A 147 -0.46 1.31 11.96
C ASN A 147 -0.65 0.37 13.16
N GLU A 148 -0.98 -0.90 12.91
CA GLU A 148 -1.10 -1.90 13.97
C GLU A 148 0.23 -2.08 14.74
N LEU A 149 1.37 -2.06 14.03
CA LEU A 149 2.70 -2.10 14.66
C LEU A 149 2.92 -0.93 15.62
N ILE A 150 2.55 0.28 15.21
CA ILE A 150 2.75 1.52 15.97
C ILE A 150 1.74 1.61 17.13
N ALA A 151 0.46 1.34 16.85
CA ALA A 151 -0.63 1.54 17.80
C ALA A 151 -0.66 0.48 18.91
N THR A 152 -0.47 -0.79 18.56
CA THR A 152 -0.67 -1.92 19.47
C THR A 152 0.55 -2.84 19.58
N GLY A 153 1.47 -2.76 18.60
CA GLY A 153 2.51 -3.78 18.46
C GLY A 153 3.66 -3.63 19.44
N VAL A 154 4.59 -2.72 19.18
CA VAL A 154 5.89 -2.69 19.89
C VAL A 154 5.76 -2.13 21.30
N LEU A 155 5.14 -0.95 21.43
CA LEU A 155 5.08 -0.26 22.74
C LEU A 155 4.30 -1.08 23.77
N GLN A 156 3.14 -1.59 23.37
CA GLN A 156 2.29 -2.42 24.22
C GLN A 156 2.95 -3.75 24.56
N SER A 157 3.61 -4.43 23.61
CA SER A 157 4.29 -5.71 23.88
C SER A 157 5.46 -5.57 24.85
N VAL A 158 6.27 -4.51 24.73
CA VAL A 158 7.34 -4.23 25.68
C VAL A 158 6.76 -3.94 27.07
N PHE A 159 5.66 -3.17 27.10
CA PHE A 159 5.00 -2.86 28.36
C PHE A 159 4.36 -4.09 29.02
N ASP A 160 3.76 -5.00 28.26
CA ASP A 160 3.19 -6.25 28.76
C ASP A 160 4.25 -7.17 29.36
N LEU A 161 5.45 -7.27 28.73
CA LEU A 161 6.57 -8.00 29.30
C LEU A 161 7.04 -7.40 30.64
N LEU A 162 7.12 -6.06 30.71
CA LEU A 162 7.47 -5.36 31.94
C LEU A 162 6.40 -5.55 33.02
N LYS A 163 5.12 -5.48 32.63
CA LYS A 163 3.97 -5.75 33.52
C LYS A 163 4.04 -7.16 34.11
N ILE A 164 4.29 -8.18 33.28
CA ILE A 164 4.45 -9.56 33.76
C ILE A 164 5.60 -9.64 34.79
N GLY A 165 6.76 -9.06 34.47
CA GLY A 165 7.92 -9.05 35.39
C GLY A 165 7.59 -8.37 36.73
N CYS A 166 7.00 -7.18 36.71
CA CYS A 166 6.62 -6.45 37.90
C CYS A 166 5.57 -7.19 38.75
N VAL A 167 4.54 -7.76 38.12
CA VAL A 167 3.52 -8.52 38.84
C VAL A 167 4.14 -9.77 39.48
N LEU A 168 5.01 -10.48 38.79
CA LEU A 168 5.73 -11.62 39.37
C LEU A 168 6.55 -11.21 40.60
N VAL A 169 7.30 -10.10 40.54
CA VAL A 169 8.06 -9.58 41.70
C VAL A 169 7.11 -9.30 42.87
N VAL A 170 5.97 -8.70 42.64
CA VAL A 170 4.97 -8.43 43.69
C VAL A 170 4.39 -9.72 44.27
N LEU A 171 4.10 -10.74 43.44
CA LEU A 171 3.64 -12.04 43.91
C LEU A 171 4.65 -12.74 44.79
N PHE A 172 5.96 -12.73 44.40
CA PHE A 172 7.03 -13.29 45.22
C PHE A 172 7.23 -12.53 46.53
N TRP A 173 6.98 -11.21 46.54
CA TRP A 173 7.04 -10.41 47.76
C TRP A 173 5.86 -10.69 48.70
N LEU A 174 4.70 -11.05 48.19
CA LEU A 174 3.50 -11.36 48.97
C LEU A 174 3.59 -12.75 49.62
N ASP A 175 3.89 -13.79 48.84
CA ASP A 175 4.05 -15.17 49.29
C ASP A 175 4.87 -15.98 48.28
N VAL A 176 6.04 -16.48 48.71
CA VAL A 176 6.98 -17.22 47.88
C VAL A 176 6.40 -18.58 47.45
N GLY A 177 5.68 -19.26 48.34
CA GLY A 177 5.12 -20.59 48.08
C GLY A 177 4.05 -20.56 46.98
N LEU A 178 3.11 -19.66 47.14
CA LEU A 178 2.04 -19.45 46.14
C LEU A 178 2.59 -18.91 44.81
N ALA A 179 3.63 -18.05 44.85
CA ALA A 179 4.27 -17.52 43.66
C ALA A 179 5.01 -18.65 42.90
N LEU A 180 5.77 -19.51 43.57
CA LEU A 180 6.40 -20.68 42.94
C LEU A 180 5.37 -21.64 42.32
N PHE A 181 4.27 -21.91 43.02
CA PHE A 181 3.17 -22.71 42.48
C PHE A 181 2.61 -22.08 41.21
N THR A 182 2.38 -20.77 41.21
CA THR A 182 1.91 -20.02 40.02
C THR A 182 2.90 -20.13 38.86
N VAL A 183 4.18 -19.93 39.10
CA VAL A 183 5.22 -20.01 38.07
C VAL A 183 5.38 -21.45 37.56
N ALA A 184 5.19 -22.48 38.40
CA ALA A 184 5.28 -23.89 38.01
C ALA A 184 4.24 -24.30 36.94
N THR A 185 3.13 -23.56 36.80
CA THR A 185 2.16 -23.81 35.74
C THR A 185 2.57 -23.22 34.40
N THR A 186 3.46 -22.23 34.37
CA THR A 186 3.93 -21.57 33.14
C THR A 186 4.60 -22.56 32.15
N PRO A 187 5.50 -23.47 32.56
CA PRO A 187 6.05 -24.50 31.66
C PRO A 187 4.99 -25.38 30.99
N VAL A 188 3.88 -25.66 31.69
CA VAL A 188 2.77 -26.45 31.12
C VAL A 188 2.11 -25.69 29.98
N VAL A 189 1.81 -24.40 30.18
CA VAL A 189 1.23 -23.54 29.14
C VAL A 189 2.19 -23.38 27.96
N ILE A 190 3.49 -23.22 28.22
CA ILE A 190 4.52 -23.16 27.17
C ILE A 190 4.58 -24.46 26.39
N ALA A 191 4.60 -25.61 27.06
CA ALA A 191 4.63 -26.93 26.41
C ALA A 191 3.39 -27.16 25.52
N LEU A 192 2.19 -26.85 26.01
CA LEU A 192 0.96 -26.88 25.23
C LEU A 192 1.05 -25.96 24.01
N SER A 193 1.57 -24.77 24.16
CA SER A 193 1.74 -23.80 23.06
C SER A 193 2.72 -24.30 22.00
N LEU A 194 3.84 -24.93 22.39
CA LEU A 194 4.82 -25.48 21.46
C LEU A 194 4.27 -26.69 20.70
N LEU A 195 3.52 -27.57 21.36
CA LEU A 195 2.85 -28.71 20.73
C LEU A 195 1.80 -28.24 19.72
N PHE A 196 0.99 -27.26 20.11
CA PHE A 196 -0.05 -26.69 19.25
C PHE A 196 0.54 -26.00 18.02
N ARG A 197 1.61 -25.23 18.18
CA ARG A 197 2.23 -24.42 17.11
C ARG A 197 2.49 -25.23 15.84
N ARG A 198 3.02 -26.45 15.97
CA ARG A 198 3.33 -27.31 14.81
C ARG A 198 2.08 -27.73 14.04
N ASN A 199 1.02 -28.10 14.74
CA ASN A 199 -0.23 -28.54 14.12
C ASN A 199 -1.01 -27.38 13.53
N ALA A 200 -1.08 -26.25 14.25
CA ALA A 200 -1.69 -25.02 13.77
C ALA A 200 -1.03 -24.50 12.48
N GLN A 201 0.31 -24.46 12.42
CA GLN A 201 1.02 -24.01 11.22
C GLN A 201 0.76 -24.89 10.00
N ARG A 202 0.60 -26.22 10.18
CA ARG A 202 0.23 -27.13 9.10
C ARG A 202 -1.20 -26.88 8.62
N ALA A 203 -2.15 -26.76 9.55
CA ALA A 203 -3.55 -26.49 9.24
C ALA A 203 -3.72 -25.14 8.52
N TYR A 204 -3.06 -24.07 9.02
CA TYR A 204 -3.09 -22.76 8.36
C TYR A 204 -2.50 -22.77 6.95
N ARG A 205 -1.38 -23.48 6.73
CA ARG A 205 -0.81 -23.62 5.37
C ARG A 205 -1.78 -24.32 4.43
N ALA A 206 -2.46 -25.37 4.90
CA ALA A 206 -3.48 -26.05 4.11
C ALA A 206 -4.64 -25.12 3.75
N VAL A 207 -5.15 -24.33 4.71
CA VAL A 207 -6.20 -23.32 4.46
C VAL A 207 -5.75 -22.30 3.43
N ARG A 208 -4.55 -21.70 3.61
CA ARG A 208 -4.04 -20.68 2.67
C ARG A 208 -3.93 -21.22 1.24
N GLY A 209 -3.39 -22.44 1.07
CA GLY A 209 -3.31 -23.07 -0.24
C GLY A 209 -4.67 -23.27 -0.89
N LYS A 210 -5.67 -23.77 -0.14
CA LYS A 210 -7.03 -23.97 -0.64
C LYS A 210 -7.73 -22.65 -0.95
N LEU A 211 -7.57 -21.64 -0.07
CA LEU A 211 -8.16 -20.31 -0.25
C LEU A 211 -7.57 -19.59 -1.46
N ALA A 212 -6.25 -19.66 -1.69
CA ALA A 212 -5.62 -19.09 -2.87
C ALA A 212 -6.18 -19.68 -4.17
N LEU A 213 -6.32 -21.01 -4.23
CA LEU A 213 -6.92 -21.69 -5.39
C LEU A 213 -8.40 -21.30 -5.58
N GLN A 214 -9.15 -21.16 -4.50
CA GLN A 214 -10.56 -20.72 -4.56
C GLN A 214 -10.67 -19.29 -5.06
N ASN A 215 -9.84 -18.35 -4.54
CA ASN A 215 -9.85 -16.95 -4.96
C ASN A 215 -9.46 -16.78 -6.42
N ALA A 216 -8.42 -17.49 -6.89
CA ALA A 216 -8.02 -17.48 -8.29
C ALA A 216 -9.17 -17.97 -9.20
N TYR A 217 -9.83 -19.08 -8.82
CA TYR A 217 -10.96 -19.62 -9.55
C TYR A 217 -12.18 -18.66 -9.54
N THR A 218 -12.45 -18.03 -8.40
CA THR A 218 -13.52 -17.03 -8.30
C THR A 218 -13.26 -15.84 -9.24
N GLY A 219 -12.02 -15.34 -9.28
CA GLY A 219 -11.63 -14.28 -10.20
C GLY A 219 -11.80 -14.67 -11.67
N GLU A 220 -11.39 -15.91 -12.02
CA GLU A 220 -11.58 -16.47 -13.37
C GLU A 220 -13.06 -16.55 -13.75
N LEU A 221 -13.92 -17.06 -12.85
CA LEU A 221 -15.34 -17.20 -13.10
C LEU A 221 -16.06 -15.85 -13.26
N ILE A 222 -15.74 -14.87 -12.43
CA ILE A 222 -16.32 -13.52 -12.55
C ILE A 222 -15.86 -12.87 -13.85
N GLY A 223 -14.57 -12.98 -14.19
CA GLY A 223 -14.06 -12.48 -15.47
C GLY A 223 -14.67 -13.18 -16.69
N GLY A 224 -14.93 -14.48 -16.58
CA GLY A 224 -15.51 -15.33 -17.64
C GLY A 224 -17.05 -15.47 -17.63
N VAL A 225 -17.78 -14.67 -16.82
CA VAL A 225 -19.23 -14.83 -16.63
C VAL A 225 -20.02 -14.74 -17.95
N ARG A 226 -19.60 -13.90 -18.88
CA ARG A 226 -20.24 -13.78 -20.20
C ARG A 226 -20.13 -15.10 -20.98
N THR A 227 -18.97 -15.73 -20.96
CA THR A 227 -18.74 -17.03 -21.61
C THR A 227 -19.60 -18.11 -20.96
N THR A 228 -19.60 -18.19 -19.63
CA THR A 228 -20.42 -19.15 -18.88
C THR A 228 -21.89 -19.04 -19.28
N ARG A 229 -22.44 -17.82 -19.32
CA ARG A 229 -23.83 -17.56 -19.73
C ARG A 229 -24.09 -17.84 -21.20
N ALA A 230 -23.16 -17.46 -22.10
CA ALA A 230 -23.32 -17.70 -23.52
C ALA A 230 -23.44 -19.18 -23.88
N TYR A 231 -22.86 -20.06 -23.06
CA TYR A 231 -22.89 -21.51 -23.26
C TYR A 231 -23.87 -22.24 -22.31
N GLY A 232 -24.64 -21.53 -21.46
CA GLY A 232 -25.59 -22.14 -20.51
C GLY A 232 -24.93 -23.13 -19.54
N ARG A 233 -23.74 -22.78 -19.00
CA ARG A 233 -22.95 -23.69 -18.15
C ARG A 233 -22.91 -23.26 -16.68
N GLU A 234 -23.87 -22.49 -16.23
CA GLU A 234 -23.95 -21.95 -14.85
C GLU A 234 -23.92 -23.06 -13.81
N ASP A 235 -24.75 -24.13 -14.00
CA ASP A 235 -24.86 -25.22 -13.05
C ASP A 235 -23.54 -26.01 -12.92
N ALA A 236 -22.88 -26.30 -14.04
CA ALA A 236 -21.61 -27.03 -14.05
C ALA A 236 -20.49 -26.21 -13.36
N VAL A 237 -20.50 -24.89 -13.55
CA VAL A 237 -19.56 -23.97 -12.91
C VAL A 237 -19.85 -23.86 -11.41
N ALA A 238 -21.13 -23.74 -11.02
CA ALA A 238 -21.56 -23.69 -9.63
C ALA A 238 -21.19 -24.98 -8.87
N GLN A 239 -21.36 -26.15 -9.50
CA GLN A 239 -20.96 -27.43 -8.91
C GLN A 239 -19.43 -27.45 -8.63
N ARG A 240 -18.59 -27.08 -9.62
CA ARG A 240 -17.14 -27.03 -9.46
C ARG A 240 -16.70 -26.06 -8.36
N TYR A 241 -17.37 -24.90 -8.27
CA TYR A 241 -17.12 -23.95 -7.19
C TYR A 241 -17.49 -24.55 -5.83
N GLY A 242 -18.64 -25.24 -5.75
CA GLY A 242 -19.10 -25.93 -4.55
C GLY A 242 -18.10 -26.97 -4.03
N GLU A 243 -17.50 -27.78 -4.91
CA GLU A 243 -16.47 -28.76 -4.56
C GLU A 243 -15.23 -28.09 -3.94
N ARG A 244 -14.75 -27.00 -4.56
CA ARG A 244 -13.59 -26.22 -4.05
C ARG A 244 -13.90 -25.54 -2.73
N ASN A 245 -15.08 -24.94 -2.62
CA ASN A 245 -15.56 -24.30 -1.40
C ASN A 245 -15.69 -25.32 -0.26
N GLY A 246 -16.21 -26.52 -0.54
CA GLY A 246 -16.25 -27.63 0.41
C GLY A 246 -14.86 -28.03 0.91
N ALA A 247 -13.88 -28.15 0.00
CA ALA A 247 -12.49 -28.47 0.37
C ALA A 247 -11.84 -27.37 1.23
N THR A 248 -12.14 -26.09 0.97
CA THR A 248 -11.67 -24.95 1.78
C THR A 248 -12.34 -24.97 3.15
N ASN A 249 -13.66 -25.21 3.21
CA ASN A 249 -14.40 -25.30 4.46
C ASN A 249 -13.89 -26.45 5.35
N ALA A 250 -13.63 -27.62 4.78
CA ALA A 250 -13.05 -28.75 5.52
C ALA A 250 -11.68 -28.41 6.13
N ALA A 251 -10.84 -27.66 5.41
CA ALA A 251 -9.56 -27.18 5.94
C ALA A 251 -9.74 -26.16 7.07
N TRP A 252 -10.74 -25.26 6.97
CA TRP A 252 -11.09 -24.35 8.03
C TRP A 252 -11.60 -25.05 9.29
N LEU A 253 -12.50 -26.04 9.13
CA LEU A 253 -13.02 -26.83 10.26
C LEU A 253 -11.91 -27.56 11.00
N ALA A 254 -10.95 -28.16 10.29
CA ALA A 254 -9.76 -28.78 10.89
C ALA A 254 -8.94 -27.75 11.69
N THR A 255 -8.78 -26.52 11.17
CA THR A 255 -8.08 -25.44 11.86
C THR A 255 -8.82 -25.01 13.12
N VAL A 256 -10.15 -24.78 13.02
CA VAL A 256 -10.99 -24.41 14.16
C VAL A 256 -10.93 -25.49 15.26
N PHE A 257 -10.99 -26.77 14.88
CA PHE A 257 -10.85 -27.87 15.85
C PHE A 257 -9.53 -27.79 16.63
N HIS A 258 -8.40 -27.63 15.94
CA HIS A 258 -7.11 -27.50 16.61
C HIS A 258 -7.07 -26.30 17.55
N PHE A 259 -7.57 -25.14 17.12
CA PHE A 259 -7.63 -23.94 17.97
C PHE A 259 -8.52 -24.14 19.19
N SER A 260 -9.73 -24.72 19.00
CA SER A 260 -10.67 -24.96 20.10
C SER A 260 -10.06 -25.86 21.17
N VAL A 261 -9.41 -26.96 20.76
CA VAL A 261 -8.71 -27.85 21.68
C VAL A 261 -7.58 -27.11 22.43
N PHE A 262 -6.77 -26.34 21.71
CA PHE A 262 -5.68 -25.60 22.33
C PHE A 262 -6.17 -24.59 23.39
N PHE A 263 -7.10 -23.71 23.01
CA PHE A 263 -7.60 -22.71 23.95
C PHE A 263 -8.29 -23.34 25.16
N SER A 264 -9.03 -24.44 24.95
CA SER A 264 -9.65 -25.18 26.05
C SER A 264 -8.62 -25.81 27.00
N LEU A 265 -7.53 -26.36 26.47
CA LEU A 265 -6.45 -26.93 27.31
C LEU A 265 -5.68 -25.84 28.08
N VAL A 266 -5.41 -24.70 27.44
CA VAL A 266 -4.78 -23.55 28.12
C VAL A 266 -5.70 -23.00 29.21
N ASP A 267 -6.99 -22.83 28.92
CA ASP A 267 -7.95 -22.37 29.93
C ASP A 267 -8.10 -23.35 31.08
N LEU A 268 -8.10 -24.66 30.79
CA LEU A 268 -8.11 -25.72 31.81
C LEU A 268 -6.85 -25.64 32.71
N ALA A 269 -5.67 -25.43 32.13
CA ALA A 269 -4.43 -25.27 32.90
C ALA A 269 -4.49 -24.03 33.83
N LEU A 270 -4.98 -22.89 33.33
CA LEU A 270 -5.16 -21.69 34.13
C LEU A 270 -6.20 -21.86 35.23
N ARG A 271 -7.32 -22.55 34.96
CA ARG A 271 -8.32 -22.89 35.98
C ARG A 271 -7.80 -23.87 37.03
N ALA A 272 -7.00 -24.87 36.60
CA ALA A 272 -6.34 -25.77 37.54
C ALA A 272 -5.39 -25.02 38.48
N THR A 273 -4.66 -24.02 37.96
CA THR A 273 -3.86 -23.12 38.81
C THR A 273 -4.75 -22.37 39.79
N THR A 274 -5.88 -21.84 39.37
CA THR A 274 -6.84 -21.15 40.24
C THR A 274 -7.35 -22.06 41.34
N VAL A 275 -7.72 -23.31 41.03
CA VAL A 275 -8.14 -24.31 42.02
C VAL A 275 -7.00 -24.65 42.99
N GLY A 276 -5.76 -24.82 42.50
CA GLY A 276 -4.61 -25.01 43.36
C GLY A 276 -4.30 -23.82 44.29
N LEU A 277 -4.39 -22.59 43.76
CA LEU A 277 -4.29 -21.38 44.57
C LEU A 277 -5.36 -21.32 45.67
N LEU A 278 -6.61 -21.69 45.33
CA LEU A 278 -7.70 -21.73 46.29
C LEU A 278 -7.41 -22.78 47.40
N TRP A 279 -6.89 -23.93 47.02
CA TRP A 279 -6.56 -24.99 47.97
C TRP A 279 -5.41 -24.58 48.87
N PHE A 280 -4.23 -24.30 48.28
CA PHE A 280 -3.01 -23.99 49.09
C PHE A 280 -3.12 -22.64 49.79
N GLY A 281 -3.67 -21.61 49.16
CA GLY A 281 -3.87 -20.32 49.80
C GLY A 281 -5.01 -20.35 50.83
N GLY A 282 -6.07 -21.12 50.58
CA GLY A 282 -7.14 -21.33 51.53
C GLY A 282 -6.69 -22.09 52.78
N THR A 283 -5.87 -23.15 52.64
CA THR A 283 -5.28 -23.88 53.80
C THR A 283 -4.35 -22.95 54.60
N ALA A 284 -3.50 -22.15 53.94
CA ALA A 284 -2.66 -21.17 54.62
C ALA A 284 -3.45 -20.11 55.41
N VAL A 285 -4.62 -19.71 54.89
CA VAL A 285 -5.53 -18.81 55.62
C VAL A 285 -6.16 -19.50 56.83
N LEU A 286 -6.58 -20.78 56.72
CA LEU A 286 -7.18 -21.55 57.83
C LEU A 286 -6.13 -21.83 58.91
N GLU A 287 -4.90 -22.06 58.55
CA GLU A 287 -3.75 -22.26 59.47
C GLU A 287 -3.26 -20.93 60.07
N GLY A 288 -3.76 -19.79 59.64
CA GLY A 288 -3.38 -18.47 60.14
C GLY A 288 -2.01 -17.97 59.67
N THR A 289 -1.35 -18.66 58.72
CA THR A 289 -0.05 -18.26 58.15
C THR A 289 -0.21 -17.16 57.10
N LEU A 290 -1.39 -17.03 56.47
CA LEU A 290 -1.76 -16.00 55.50
C LEU A 290 -3.01 -15.26 55.91
N GLN A 291 -3.06 -13.93 55.73
CA GLN A 291 -4.30 -13.16 55.98
C GLN A 291 -5.26 -13.30 54.79
N PRO A 292 -6.61 -13.36 55.03
CA PRO A 292 -7.59 -13.46 53.96
C PRO A 292 -7.51 -12.35 52.92
N GLY A 293 -7.27 -11.10 53.33
CA GLY A 293 -7.11 -9.98 52.41
C GLY A 293 -5.82 -10.11 51.59
N GLN A 294 -4.75 -10.63 52.15
CA GLN A 294 -3.52 -10.92 51.46
C GLN A 294 -3.70 -12.02 50.39
N PHE A 295 -4.48 -13.07 50.69
CA PHE A 295 -4.86 -14.11 49.74
C PHE A 295 -5.68 -13.55 48.58
N VAL A 296 -6.70 -12.71 48.86
CA VAL A 296 -7.50 -12.04 47.81
C VAL A 296 -6.63 -11.13 46.95
N GLN A 297 -5.73 -10.37 47.57
CA GLN A 297 -4.77 -9.53 46.84
C GLN A 297 -3.89 -10.36 45.90
N PHE A 298 -3.34 -11.50 46.37
CA PHE A 298 -2.56 -12.41 45.57
C PHE A 298 -3.36 -12.95 44.36
N TRP A 299 -4.60 -13.39 44.61
CA TRP A 299 -5.48 -13.89 43.54
C TRP A 299 -5.76 -12.84 42.47
N LEU A 300 -6.05 -11.60 42.86
CA LEU A 300 -6.28 -10.51 41.92
C LEU A 300 -5.03 -10.19 41.08
N TYR A 301 -3.85 -10.17 41.70
CA TYR A 301 -2.61 -9.98 40.95
C TYR A 301 -2.31 -11.14 40.00
N TYR A 302 -2.58 -12.39 40.41
CA TYR A 302 -2.51 -13.53 39.50
C TYR A 302 -3.42 -13.32 38.27
N GLY A 303 -4.62 -12.78 38.48
CA GLY A 303 -5.54 -12.44 37.40
C GLY A 303 -4.96 -11.45 36.38
N LEU A 304 -4.12 -10.49 36.83
CA LEU A 304 -3.46 -9.53 35.94
C LEU A 304 -2.40 -10.15 35.02
N LEU A 305 -1.90 -11.37 35.31
CA LEU A 305 -0.98 -12.10 34.43
C LEU A 305 -1.69 -12.76 33.25
N SER A 306 -2.95 -13.15 33.42
CA SER A 306 -3.65 -13.97 32.42
C SER A 306 -3.89 -13.24 31.11
N GLY A 307 -4.14 -11.93 31.12
CA GLY A 307 -4.34 -11.09 29.92
C GLY A 307 -3.09 -11.02 29.06
N PRO A 308 -2.01 -10.41 29.57
CA PRO A 308 -0.77 -10.27 28.82
C PRO A 308 -0.21 -11.58 28.25
N VAL A 309 -0.30 -12.69 28.98
CA VAL A 309 0.16 -14.01 28.51
C VAL A 309 -0.63 -14.50 27.30
N LYS A 310 -1.95 -14.32 27.29
CA LYS A 310 -2.81 -14.68 26.14
C LYS A 310 -2.54 -13.79 24.92
N GLU A 311 -2.40 -12.49 25.16
CA GLU A 311 -2.21 -11.49 24.11
C GLU A 311 -0.83 -11.59 23.42
N LEU A 312 0.23 -12.02 24.12
CA LEU A 312 1.58 -12.16 23.52
C LEU A 312 1.58 -13.05 22.26
N GLY A 313 0.76 -14.11 22.26
CA GLY A 313 0.65 -15.01 21.11
C GLY A 313 0.02 -14.33 19.88
N GLU A 314 -1.01 -13.53 20.09
CA GLU A 314 -1.69 -12.77 19.02
C GLU A 314 -0.81 -11.64 18.50
N LYS A 315 -0.17 -10.89 19.41
CA LYS A 315 0.75 -9.80 19.07
C LYS A 315 1.96 -10.26 18.25
N TYR A 316 2.43 -11.49 18.46
CA TYR A 316 3.51 -12.05 17.65
C TYR A 316 3.12 -12.15 16.16
N ASN A 317 1.89 -12.58 15.86
CA ASN A 317 1.40 -12.65 14.47
C ASN A 317 1.26 -11.27 13.84
N VAL A 318 0.73 -10.29 14.60
CA VAL A 318 0.63 -8.88 14.18
C VAL A 318 2.01 -8.31 13.88
N LEU A 319 2.99 -8.52 14.76
CA LEU A 319 4.36 -8.08 14.57
C LEU A 319 4.99 -8.71 13.31
N GLN A 320 4.80 -10.00 13.09
CA GLN A 320 5.34 -10.68 11.91
C GLN A 320 4.73 -10.14 10.61
N ALA A 321 3.41 -9.94 10.56
CA ALA A 321 2.72 -9.35 9.41
C ALA A 321 3.20 -7.92 9.15
N ALA A 322 3.34 -7.13 10.21
CA ALA A 322 3.79 -5.76 10.12
C ALA A 322 5.26 -5.64 9.67
N PHE A 323 6.15 -6.51 10.12
CA PHE A 323 7.55 -6.52 9.65
C PHE A 323 7.64 -6.87 8.15
N ALA A 324 6.84 -7.84 7.67
CA ALA A 324 6.76 -8.15 6.25
C ALA A 324 6.25 -6.95 5.43
N SER A 325 5.25 -6.23 5.95
CA SER A 325 4.75 -5.00 5.31
C SER A 325 5.77 -3.87 5.36
N CYS A 326 6.54 -3.72 6.45
CA CYS A 326 7.67 -2.79 6.55
C CYS A 326 8.68 -3.02 5.42
N GLU A 327 9.09 -4.25 5.21
CA GLU A 327 10.06 -4.60 4.15
C GLU A 327 9.56 -4.15 2.78
N ARG A 328 8.30 -4.44 2.44
CA ARG A 328 7.71 -4.04 1.17
C ARG A 328 7.55 -2.52 1.02
N VAL A 329 7.09 -1.83 2.07
CA VAL A 329 6.90 -0.38 2.07
C VAL A 329 8.22 0.36 1.98
N PHE A 330 9.22 -0.01 2.78
CA PHE A 330 10.53 0.65 2.77
C PHE A 330 11.36 0.27 1.54
N GLY A 331 11.20 -0.94 1.00
CA GLY A 331 11.75 -1.31 -0.30
C GLY A 331 11.25 -0.39 -1.41
N LEU A 332 9.95 -0.06 -1.38
CA LEU A 332 9.37 0.89 -2.34
C LEU A 332 9.84 2.35 -2.11
N LEU A 333 10.00 2.77 -0.85
CA LEU A 333 10.54 4.10 -0.53
C LEU A 333 12.01 4.26 -0.96
N ALA A 334 12.76 3.15 -1.03
CA ALA A 334 14.14 3.12 -1.50
C ALA A 334 14.28 3.12 -3.03
N GLU A 335 13.18 2.87 -3.79
CA GLU A 335 13.20 2.90 -5.26
C GLU A 335 13.68 4.26 -5.75
N PRO A 336 14.66 4.33 -6.68
CA PRO A 336 15.16 5.61 -7.18
C PRO A 336 14.10 6.38 -7.97
N ALA A 337 14.14 7.70 -7.90
CA ALA A 337 13.33 8.55 -8.77
C ALA A 337 13.88 8.52 -10.20
N PHE A 338 12.99 8.59 -11.19
CA PHE A 338 13.36 8.71 -12.59
C PHE A 338 12.53 9.82 -13.28
N PRO A 339 13.13 10.67 -14.07
CA PRO A 339 14.58 10.81 -14.22
C PRO A 339 15.26 11.23 -12.90
N PRO A 340 16.54 10.89 -12.72
CA PRO A 340 17.26 11.27 -11.52
C PRO A 340 17.27 12.80 -11.35
N PRO A 341 17.32 13.31 -10.10
CA PRO A 341 17.47 14.73 -9.84
C PRO A 341 18.67 15.28 -10.60
N ARG A 342 18.52 16.48 -11.15
CA ARG A 342 19.56 17.13 -11.94
C ARG A 342 20.80 17.38 -11.09
N PRO A 343 22.02 17.11 -11.61
CA PRO A 343 23.25 17.59 -10.99
C PRO A 343 23.25 19.14 -10.95
N ASP A 344 23.71 19.73 -9.85
CA ASP A 344 23.87 21.19 -9.75
C ASP A 344 24.81 21.68 -10.86
N GLY A 345 24.35 22.67 -11.66
CA GLY A 345 25.14 23.27 -12.74
C GLY A 345 24.85 22.74 -14.17
N ALA A 346 23.88 21.83 -14.36
CA ALA A 346 23.49 21.41 -15.70
C ALA A 346 22.94 22.56 -16.55
N ALA A 347 23.31 22.60 -17.84
CA ALA A 347 22.93 23.67 -18.76
C ALA A 347 21.42 23.79 -18.93
N GLY A 348 20.85 24.98 -18.80
CA GLY A 348 19.48 25.25 -19.23
C GLY A 348 19.41 25.19 -20.75
N LEU A 349 18.28 24.78 -21.30
CA LEU A 349 18.01 25.03 -22.71
C LEU A 349 18.15 26.52 -22.99
N PRO A 350 18.68 26.91 -24.15
CA PRO A 350 18.45 28.26 -24.67
C PRO A 350 16.95 28.55 -24.58
N SER A 351 16.60 29.80 -24.28
CA SER A 351 15.19 30.23 -24.16
C SER A 351 14.32 29.55 -25.21
N PRO A 352 13.12 29.06 -24.84
CA PRO A 352 12.30 28.31 -25.75
C PRO A 352 12.11 29.13 -27.02
N ARG A 353 12.66 28.66 -28.13
CA ARG A 353 12.24 29.14 -29.44
C ARG A 353 10.81 28.67 -29.57
N ARG A 354 9.85 29.58 -29.54
CA ARG A 354 8.47 29.26 -29.89
C ARG A 354 8.47 28.73 -31.32
N GLY A 355 8.21 27.45 -31.51
CA GLY A 355 8.16 26.80 -32.82
C GLY A 355 8.76 25.39 -32.79
N ALA A 356 8.81 24.77 -33.95
CA ALA A 356 9.31 23.41 -34.12
C ALA A 356 10.80 23.26 -33.72
N ALA A 357 11.15 22.18 -33.06
CA ALA A 357 12.51 21.85 -32.60
C ALA A 357 13.11 20.70 -33.43
N ARG A 358 14.47 20.69 -33.55
CA ARG A 358 15.21 19.59 -34.17
C ARG A 358 15.35 18.44 -33.17
N VAL A 359 15.01 17.22 -33.61
CA VAL A 359 15.22 15.98 -32.84
C VAL A 359 16.28 15.14 -33.56
N GLU A 360 17.31 14.72 -32.83
CA GLU A 360 18.41 13.94 -33.39
C GLU A 360 18.67 12.67 -32.56
N PHE A 361 18.77 11.54 -33.24
CA PHE A 361 19.24 10.27 -32.69
C PHE A 361 20.66 10.02 -33.27
N ALA A 362 21.64 9.82 -32.38
CA ALA A 362 23.02 9.58 -32.72
C ALA A 362 23.48 8.23 -32.15
N ALA A 363 23.56 7.21 -33.01
CA ALA A 363 23.97 5.84 -32.69
C ALA A 363 23.28 5.29 -31.43
N VAL A 364 21.96 5.42 -31.37
CA VAL A 364 21.19 5.09 -30.17
C VAL A 364 20.98 3.60 -30.04
N ASP A 365 21.43 3.05 -28.90
CA ASP A 365 21.13 1.70 -28.44
C ASP A 365 20.15 1.73 -27.25
N PHE A 366 19.28 0.73 -27.17
CA PHE A 366 18.40 0.56 -26.03
C PHE A 366 18.09 -0.90 -25.76
N ALA A 367 18.17 -1.29 -24.47
CA ALA A 367 17.79 -2.60 -23.98
C ALA A 367 16.91 -2.50 -22.71
N TYR A 368 15.86 -3.33 -22.62
CA TYR A 368 15.03 -3.46 -21.40
C TYR A 368 15.72 -4.22 -20.27
N GLY A 369 16.80 -4.91 -20.56
CA GLY A 369 17.59 -5.70 -19.64
C GLY A 369 18.83 -6.27 -20.35
N PRO A 370 19.70 -7.00 -19.63
CA PRO A 370 21.01 -7.44 -20.15
C PRO A 370 20.98 -8.22 -21.46
N HIS A 371 19.85 -8.86 -21.78
CA HIS A 371 19.68 -9.70 -22.99
C HIS A 371 18.47 -9.29 -23.85
N ALA A 372 17.87 -8.12 -23.61
CA ALA A 372 16.67 -7.65 -24.29
C ALA A 372 16.97 -6.36 -25.08
N GLU A 373 17.96 -6.41 -25.95
CA GLU A 373 18.31 -5.30 -26.84
C GLU A 373 17.21 -5.09 -27.88
N VAL A 374 16.69 -3.86 -27.97
CA VAL A 374 15.53 -3.49 -28.80
C VAL A 374 15.91 -2.48 -29.87
N LEU A 375 16.82 -1.54 -29.58
CA LEU A 375 17.33 -0.59 -30.57
C LEU A 375 18.85 -0.77 -30.69
N ARG A 376 19.38 -0.66 -31.93
CA ARG A 376 20.78 -0.96 -32.25
C ARG A 376 21.34 0.08 -33.21
N GLY A 377 22.12 1.04 -32.69
CA GLY A 377 22.83 2.04 -33.46
C GLY A 377 21.91 2.94 -34.30
N VAL A 378 20.68 3.22 -33.81
CA VAL A 378 19.70 4.02 -34.54
C VAL A 378 20.20 5.46 -34.69
N SER A 379 20.26 5.95 -35.93
CA SER A 379 20.71 7.30 -36.24
C SER A 379 19.82 7.93 -37.29
N PHE A 380 19.24 9.08 -36.98
CA PHE A 380 18.49 9.95 -37.88
C PHE A 380 18.28 11.32 -37.25
N ALA A 381 17.85 12.31 -38.03
CA ALA A 381 17.46 13.61 -37.53
C ALA A 381 16.11 13.99 -38.14
N ALA A 382 15.23 14.56 -37.30
CA ALA A 382 14.00 15.24 -37.74
C ALA A 382 14.26 16.75 -37.71
N GLU A 383 14.14 17.38 -38.84
CA GLU A 383 14.33 18.83 -38.94
C GLU A 383 13.13 19.59 -38.40
N PRO A 384 13.28 20.87 -37.94
CA PRO A 384 12.20 21.66 -37.41
C PRO A 384 10.99 21.72 -38.36
N GLY A 385 9.83 21.31 -37.89
CA GLY A 385 8.58 21.28 -38.64
C GLY A 385 8.37 20.03 -39.51
N GLN A 386 9.33 19.09 -39.54
CA GLN A 386 9.22 17.86 -40.29
C GLN A 386 8.39 16.80 -39.56
N THR A 387 7.55 16.13 -40.31
CA THR A 387 6.79 14.95 -39.83
C THR A 387 7.46 13.68 -40.31
N ILE A 388 7.94 12.85 -39.41
CA ILE A 388 8.54 11.54 -39.71
C ILE A 388 7.55 10.43 -39.29
N ALA A 389 7.19 9.58 -40.25
CA ALA A 389 6.45 8.35 -39.97
C ALA A 389 7.44 7.19 -39.68
N VAL A 390 7.25 6.52 -38.53
CA VAL A 390 8.04 5.32 -38.17
C VAL A 390 7.16 4.09 -38.42
N VAL A 391 7.57 3.23 -39.33
CA VAL A 391 6.87 2.00 -39.71
C VAL A 391 7.73 0.77 -39.45
N GLY A 392 7.14 -0.41 -39.42
CA GLY A 392 7.86 -1.68 -39.22
C GLY A 392 6.97 -2.71 -38.48
N PRO A 393 7.41 -3.97 -38.41
CA PRO A 393 6.66 -5.05 -37.76
C PRO A 393 6.46 -4.81 -36.26
N THR A 394 5.51 -5.54 -35.68
CA THR A 394 5.33 -5.53 -34.21
C THR A 394 6.59 -6.03 -33.54
N GLY A 395 7.03 -5.34 -32.49
CA GLY A 395 8.27 -5.67 -31.77
C GLY A 395 9.54 -5.07 -32.39
N ALA A 396 9.48 -4.30 -33.49
CA ALA A 396 10.64 -3.65 -34.10
C ALA A 396 11.29 -2.53 -33.24
N GLY A 397 10.63 -2.08 -32.17
CA GLY A 397 11.15 -1.04 -31.27
C GLY A 397 10.55 0.36 -31.48
N LYS A 398 9.48 0.50 -32.27
CA LYS A 398 8.84 1.80 -32.60
C LYS A 398 8.41 2.61 -31.36
N THR A 399 7.59 2.03 -30.49
CA THR A 399 7.13 2.65 -29.22
C THR A 399 8.32 2.98 -28.30
N THR A 400 9.33 2.12 -28.28
CA THR A 400 10.56 2.33 -27.51
C THR A 400 11.30 3.57 -28.01
N LEU A 401 11.50 3.68 -29.33
CA LEU A 401 12.16 4.81 -29.97
C LEU A 401 11.44 6.13 -29.61
N LEU A 402 10.12 6.16 -29.72
CA LEU A 402 9.31 7.33 -29.35
C LEU A 402 9.45 7.70 -27.86
N GLY A 403 9.50 6.71 -26.98
CA GLY A 403 9.62 6.93 -25.53
C GLY A 403 10.93 7.57 -25.11
N LEU A 404 12.00 7.44 -25.92
CA LEU A 404 13.31 8.05 -25.63
C LEU A 404 13.29 9.58 -25.86
N VAL A 405 12.47 10.09 -26.78
CA VAL A 405 12.38 11.53 -27.08
C VAL A 405 11.86 12.32 -25.86
N GLY A 406 10.81 11.84 -25.23
CA GLY A 406 10.23 12.43 -24.00
C GLY A 406 10.96 12.03 -22.72
N ARG A 407 12.10 11.31 -22.85
CA ARG A 407 12.85 10.77 -21.72
C ARG A 407 11.97 9.99 -20.75
N LEU A 408 11.07 9.14 -21.27
CA LEU A 408 10.36 8.14 -20.47
C LEU A 408 11.32 7.04 -20.00
N ARG A 409 12.45 6.90 -20.73
CA ARG A 409 13.60 6.03 -20.47
C ARG A 409 14.85 6.71 -20.98
N ASP A 410 16.01 6.35 -20.44
CA ASP A 410 17.31 6.78 -20.97
C ASP A 410 17.85 5.75 -21.97
N ALA A 411 18.47 6.19 -23.04
CA ALA A 411 19.20 5.33 -23.98
C ALA A 411 20.35 4.60 -23.27
N THR A 412 20.58 3.33 -23.61
CA THR A 412 21.69 2.54 -23.05
C THR A 412 23.01 2.83 -23.73
N GLY A 413 22.98 3.31 -24.99
CA GLY A 413 24.12 3.78 -25.76
C GLY A 413 23.74 4.93 -26.69
N GLY A 414 24.69 5.71 -27.16
CA GLY A 414 24.43 6.87 -28.00
C GLY A 414 23.76 8.04 -27.29
N SER A 415 23.13 8.94 -28.06
CA SER A 415 22.45 10.11 -27.53
C SER A 415 21.19 10.49 -28.31
N VAL A 416 20.16 10.95 -27.61
CA VAL A 416 18.99 11.61 -28.20
C VAL A 416 19.09 13.08 -27.85
N ARG A 417 19.00 13.97 -28.85
CA ARG A 417 19.20 15.41 -28.68
C ARG A 417 17.97 16.20 -29.12
N LEU A 418 17.67 17.25 -28.37
CA LEU A 418 16.68 18.26 -28.70
C LEU A 418 17.40 19.59 -28.90
N ASP A 419 17.34 20.16 -30.13
CA ASP A 419 18.08 21.37 -30.52
C ASP A 419 19.59 21.28 -30.20
N GLY A 420 20.18 20.08 -30.37
CA GLY A 420 21.62 19.81 -30.14
C GLY A 420 21.99 19.47 -28.69
N VAL A 421 21.07 19.59 -27.73
CA VAL A 421 21.29 19.26 -26.31
C VAL A 421 20.78 17.83 -26.02
N ASP A 422 21.58 17.02 -25.36
CA ASP A 422 21.13 15.67 -24.96
C ASP A 422 19.95 15.77 -23.97
N VAL A 423 18.91 14.98 -24.21
CA VAL A 423 17.70 14.97 -23.35
C VAL A 423 18.02 14.58 -21.89
N ARG A 424 19.15 13.90 -21.65
CA ARG A 424 19.62 13.54 -20.31
C ARG A 424 20.14 14.74 -19.52
N ASP A 425 20.64 15.77 -20.23
CA ASP A 425 21.17 16.99 -19.63
C ASP A 425 20.11 18.07 -19.45
N LEU A 426 18.88 17.84 -19.94
CA LEU A 426 17.78 18.77 -19.83
C LEU A 426 17.01 18.61 -18.50
N ASP A 427 16.47 19.72 -18.01
CA ASP A 427 15.47 19.68 -16.95
C ASP A 427 14.22 18.89 -17.44
N PRO A 428 13.79 17.84 -16.74
CA PRO A 428 12.63 17.05 -17.14
C PRO A 428 11.35 17.87 -17.30
N ALA A 429 11.15 18.92 -16.53
CA ALA A 429 9.99 19.80 -16.65
C ALA A 429 10.07 20.64 -17.94
N GLN A 430 11.23 21.18 -18.27
CA GLN A 430 11.46 21.92 -19.51
C GLN A 430 11.33 21.01 -20.74
N LEU A 431 11.89 19.79 -20.69
CA LEU A 431 11.74 18.82 -21.75
C LEU A 431 10.28 18.47 -22.04
N ARG A 432 9.51 18.17 -20.97
CA ARG A 432 8.09 17.79 -21.09
C ARG A 432 7.18 18.94 -21.48
N ALA A 433 7.57 20.19 -21.24
CA ALA A 433 6.86 21.36 -21.75
C ALA A 433 7.04 21.53 -23.26
N ARG A 434 8.15 21.02 -23.84
CA ARG A 434 8.46 21.12 -25.27
C ARG A 434 8.10 19.88 -26.07
N VAL A 435 8.05 18.70 -25.42
CA VAL A 435 7.74 17.41 -26.07
C VAL A 435 6.46 16.85 -25.52
N ALA A 436 5.39 16.82 -26.32
CA ALA A 436 4.14 16.16 -25.94
C ALA A 436 4.10 14.74 -26.48
N TYR A 437 3.60 13.81 -25.67
CA TYR A 437 3.49 12.40 -25.99
C TYR A 437 2.03 11.94 -25.94
N VAL A 438 1.56 11.33 -27.02
CA VAL A 438 0.25 10.67 -27.09
C VAL A 438 0.50 9.17 -27.18
N ALA A 439 0.13 8.45 -26.11
CA ALA A 439 0.33 7.01 -26.01
C ALA A 439 -0.72 6.23 -26.82
N GLN A 440 -0.37 5.01 -27.18
CA GLN A 440 -1.27 4.05 -27.85
C GLN A 440 -2.51 3.77 -26.97
N ASP A 441 -2.28 3.47 -25.68
CA ASP A 441 -3.37 3.27 -24.72
C ASP A 441 -3.74 4.60 -24.07
N LEU A 442 -4.89 5.13 -24.46
CA LEU A 442 -5.38 6.42 -23.99
C LEU A 442 -6.02 6.29 -22.62
N PHE A 443 -5.51 7.06 -21.66
CA PHE A 443 -6.04 7.09 -20.31
C PHE A 443 -6.69 8.46 -19.99
N LEU A 444 -7.96 8.44 -19.61
CA LEU A 444 -8.67 9.59 -19.06
C LEU A 444 -8.94 9.35 -17.58
N PHE A 445 -8.61 10.34 -16.77
CA PHE A 445 -8.85 10.32 -15.33
C PHE A 445 -10.31 10.60 -15.01
N THR A 446 -10.81 10.01 -13.95
CA THR A 446 -12.10 10.40 -13.38
C THR A 446 -12.02 11.86 -12.90
N GLY A 447 -12.98 12.67 -13.26
CA GLY A 447 -13.00 14.11 -12.98
C GLY A 447 -13.79 14.86 -14.04
N THR A 448 -13.32 15.99 -14.52
CA THR A 448 -13.95 16.80 -15.56
C THR A 448 -13.20 16.73 -16.89
N VAL A 449 -13.82 17.17 -17.98
CA VAL A 449 -13.15 17.36 -19.27
C VAL A 449 -12.00 18.36 -19.10
N LEU A 450 -12.24 19.47 -18.36
CA LEU A 450 -11.23 20.47 -18.05
C LEU A 450 -10.00 19.86 -17.39
N ASP A 451 -10.20 19.07 -16.30
CA ASP A 451 -9.10 18.43 -15.58
C ASP A 451 -8.30 17.47 -16.45
N ASN A 452 -8.99 16.78 -17.37
CA ASN A 452 -8.37 15.86 -18.29
C ASN A 452 -7.54 16.54 -19.38
N VAL A 453 -7.99 17.66 -19.92
CA VAL A 453 -7.25 18.38 -20.98
C VAL A 453 -6.05 19.13 -20.39
N ARG A 454 -6.22 19.87 -19.27
CA ARG A 454 -5.12 20.57 -18.60
C ARG A 454 -4.25 19.68 -17.70
N LEU A 455 -4.60 18.41 -17.54
CA LEU A 455 -3.92 17.44 -16.67
C LEU A 455 -3.68 17.97 -15.24
N PHE A 456 -4.73 18.54 -14.63
CA PHE A 456 -4.73 19.16 -13.28
C PHE A 456 -3.81 20.36 -13.11
N ASP A 457 -3.23 20.92 -14.18
CA ASP A 457 -2.41 22.13 -14.10
C ASP A 457 -3.31 23.39 -14.00
N PRO A 458 -3.35 24.09 -12.84
CA PRO A 458 -4.17 25.26 -12.65
C PRO A 458 -3.65 26.49 -13.41
N THR A 459 -2.42 26.47 -13.93
CA THR A 459 -1.82 27.57 -14.70
C THR A 459 -2.35 27.61 -16.14
N VAL A 460 -2.93 26.53 -16.62
CA VAL A 460 -3.58 26.45 -17.92
C VAL A 460 -5.01 26.97 -17.79
N ASP A 461 -5.27 28.13 -18.38
CA ASP A 461 -6.59 28.75 -18.38
C ASP A 461 -7.59 28.04 -19.30
N GLU A 462 -8.89 28.29 -19.08
CA GLU A 462 -9.95 27.67 -19.88
C GLU A 462 -9.92 28.13 -21.35
N ALA A 463 -9.41 29.34 -21.64
CA ALA A 463 -9.31 29.83 -23.02
C ALA A 463 -8.33 28.98 -23.84
N LYS A 464 -7.19 28.59 -23.24
CA LYS A 464 -6.24 27.67 -23.88
C LYS A 464 -6.84 26.29 -24.08
N VAL A 465 -7.61 25.80 -23.11
CA VAL A 465 -8.31 24.52 -23.22
C VAL A 465 -9.30 24.56 -24.39
N TRP A 466 -10.11 25.61 -24.51
CA TRP A 466 -11.04 25.77 -25.64
C TRP A 466 -10.31 25.88 -26.97
N ALA A 467 -9.20 26.59 -27.04
CA ALA A 467 -8.38 26.70 -28.26
C ALA A 467 -7.80 25.32 -28.67
N ALA A 468 -7.34 24.52 -27.73
CA ALA A 468 -6.86 23.16 -28.00
C ALA A 468 -7.99 22.25 -28.48
N LEU A 469 -9.18 22.29 -27.86
CA LEU A 469 -10.36 21.53 -28.28
C LEU A 469 -10.82 21.93 -29.69
N ALA A 470 -10.83 23.23 -30.00
CA ALA A 470 -11.18 23.75 -31.34
C ALA A 470 -10.15 23.30 -32.39
N THR A 471 -8.84 23.27 -32.06
CA THR A 471 -7.78 22.79 -32.97
C THR A 471 -8.03 21.35 -33.41
N VAL A 472 -8.50 20.49 -32.51
CA VAL A 472 -8.80 19.08 -32.82
C VAL A 472 -10.25 18.85 -33.23
N GLY A 473 -11.09 19.89 -33.25
CA GLY A 473 -12.49 19.84 -33.75
C GLY A 473 -13.45 19.06 -32.87
N ILE A 474 -13.26 19.11 -31.54
CA ILE A 474 -14.18 18.49 -30.56
C ILE A 474 -14.90 19.52 -29.67
N ASP A 475 -14.63 20.81 -29.86
CA ASP A 475 -15.17 21.88 -29.03
C ASP A 475 -16.69 21.97 -29.11
N ASP A 476 -17.29 21.80 -30.30
CA ASP A 476 -18.76 21.79 -30.48
C ASP A 476 -19.40 20.65 -29.69
N PHE A 477 -18.79 19.46 -29.72
CA PHE A 477 -19.25 18.34 -28.92
C PHE A 477 -19.14 18.65 -27.40
N VAL A 478 -18.03 19.19 -26.93
CA VAL A 478 -17.87 19.54 -25.51
C VAL A 478 -18.86 20.64 -25.09
N ARG A 479 -19.12 21.63 -25.95
CA ARG A 479 -20.16 22.67 -25.73
C ARG A 479 -21.57 22.08 -25.65
N SER A 480 -21.85 21.01 -26.39
CA SER A 480 -23.15 20.33 -26.36
C SER A 480 -23.42 19.53 -25.10
N LEU A 481 -22.36 19.26 -24.29
CA LEU A 481 -22.51 18.57 -23.01
C LEU A 481 -23.21 19.51 -21.99
N PRO A 482 -24.09 18.99 -21.11
CA PRO A 482 -24.85 19.81 -20.16
C PRO A 482 -24.00 20.73 -19.27
N GLN A 483 -22.75 20.37 -19.02
CA GLN A 483 -21.82 21.11 -18.16
C GLN A 483 -20.57 21.58 -18.92
N GLY A 484 -20.52 21.46 -20.24
CA GLY A 484 -19.38 21.89 -21.05
C GLY A 484 -18.03 21.29 -20.56
N LEU A 485 -17.04 22.15 -20.25
CA LEU A 485 -15.75 21.73 -19.70
C LEU A 485 -15.84 21.02 -18.34
N GLN A 486 -16.90 21.30 -17.56
CA GLN A 486 -17.13 20.67 -16.25
C GLN A 486 -17.87 19.33 -16.37
N ALA A 487 -18.15 18.86 -17.60
CA ALA A 487 -18.82 17.58 -17.82
C ALA A 487 -18.00 16.43 -17.21
N PRO A 488 -18.66 15.50 -16.49
CA PRO A 488 -17.98 14.42 -15.77
C PRO A 488 -17.42 13.38 -16.73
N VAL A 489 -16.19 12.97 -16.45
CA VAL A 489 -15.47 11.86 -17.11
C VAL A 489 -15.48 10.67 -16.17
N ALA A 490 -16.16 9.58 -16.55
CA ALA A 490 -16.16 8.33 -15.77
C ALA A 490 -14.81 7.62 -15.89
N GLU A 491 -14.63 6.58 -15.07
CA GLU A 491 -13.42 5.77 -15.03
C GLU A 491 -12.98 5.36 -16.45
N ARG A 492 -11.70 5.60 -16.77
CA ARG A 492 -11.08 5.35 -18.08
C ARG A 492 -11.81 6.00 -19.27
N GLY A 493 -12.56 7.06 -19.01
CA GLY A 493 -13.32 7.75 -20.07
C GLY A 493 -14.52 6.98 -20.58
N GLY A 494 -15.14 6.13 -19.77
CA GLY A 494 -16.27 5.28 -20.15
C GLY A 494 -17.51 6.05 -20.64
N THR A 495 -17.60 7.35 -20.40
CA THR A 495 -18.65 8.25 -20.92
C THR A 495 -18.47 8.66 -22.38
N PHE A 496 -17.27 8.44 -22.95
CA PHE A 496 -16.91 8.90 -24.29
C PHE A 496 -16.65 7.75 -25.24
N SER A 497 -16.96 7.94 -26.54
CA SER A 497 -16.56 7.00 -27.59
C SER A 497 -15.02 6.96 -27.71
N GLN A 498 -14.49 5.92 -28.37
CA GLN A 498 -13.05 5.79 -28.58
C GLN A 498 -12.45 6.98 -29.34
N GLY A 499 -13.13 7.45 -30.40
CA GLY A 499 -12.70 8.62 -31.16
C GLY A 499 -12.73 9.92 -30.33
N GLN A 500 -13.76 10.11 -29.50
CA GLN A 500 -13.82 11.27 -28.58
C GLN A 500 -12.70 11.24 -27.57
N ARG A 501 -12.38 10.07 -26.99
CA ARG A 501 -11.23 9.92 -26.06
C ARG A 501 -9.92 10.28 -26.76
N GLN A 502 -9.76 9.90 -28.02
CA GLN A 502 -8.57 10.19 -28.80
C GLN A 502 -8.42 11.69 -29.08
N LEU A 503 -9.52 12.37 -29.47
CA LEU A 503 -9.54 13.82 -29.67
C LEU A 503 -9.23 14.58 -28.36
N LEU A 504 -9.77 14.13 -27.22
CA LEU A 504 -9.44 14.71 -25.91
C LEU A 504 -7.96 14.51 -25.56
N ALA A 505 -7.36 13.35 -25.89
CA ALA A 505 -5.94 13.11 -25.69
C ALA A 505 -5.07 13.99 -26.60
N PHE A 506 -5.47 14.26 -27.82
CA PHE A 506 -4.82 15.23 -28.70
C PHE A 506 -4.92 16.65 -28.15
N ALA A 507 -6.11 17.07 -27.68
CA ALA A 507 -6.26 18.37 -27.03
C ALA A 507 -5.34 18.52 -25.80
N ARG A 508 -5.23 17.48 -24.97
CA ARG A 508 -4.28 17.41 -23.84
C ARG A 508 -2.82 17.62 -24.29
N ALA A 509 -2.43 17.01 -25.40
CA ALA A 509 -1.07 17.15 -25.93
C ALA A 509 -0.81 18.55 -26.48
N LEU A 510 -1.84 19.21 -27.04
CA LEU A 510 -1.72 20.51 -27.70
C LEU A 510 -1.84 21.70 -26.74
N VAL A 511 -2.50 21.53 -25.59
CA VAL A 511 -2.77 22.63 -24.65
C VAL A 511 -1.50 23.27 -24.08
N VAL A 512 -0.38 22.51 -24.05
CA VAL A 512 0.95 22.98 -23.63
C VAL A 512 1.76 23.61 -24.76
N GLU A 513 1.21 23.69 -25.99
CA GLU A 513 1.86 24.25 -27.19
C GLU A 513 3.26 23.65 -27.45
N PRO A 514 3.37 22.33 -27.60
CA PRO A 514 4.67 21.65 -27.69
C PRO A 514 5.39 21.97 -29.01
N ASP A 515 6.73 21.97 -28.99
CA ASP A 515 7.59 22.09 -30.17
C ASP A 515 7.71 20.76 -30.92
N VAL A 516 7.63 19.64 -30.18
CA VAL A 516 7.73 18.28 -30.70
C VAL A 516 6.49 17.49 -30.29
N LEU A 517 5.87 16.82 -31.24
CA LEU A 517 4.72 15.94 -30.99
C LEU A 517 5.12 14.48 -31.30
N VAL A 518 4.99 13.64 -30.29
CA VAL A 518 5.27 12.20 -30.39
C VAL A 518 3.94 11.45 -30.32
N LEU A 519 3.62 10.69 -31.35
CA LEU A 519 2.35 9.97 -31.47
C LEU A 519 2.61 8.47 -31.66
N ASP A 520 2.14 7.66 -30.71
CA ASP A 520 2.11 6.21 -30.82
C ASP A 520 0.70 5.78 -31.26
N GLU A 521 0.46 5.78 -32.60
CA GLU A 521 -0.87 5.61 -33.17
C GLU A 521 -1.28 4.14 -33.19
N ALA A 522 -2.30 3.76 -32.42
CA ALA A 522 -3.05 2.54 -32.61
C ALA A 522 -4.55 2.85 -32.64
N THR A 523 -5.07 3.00 -33.83
CA THR A 523 -6.49 3.20 -34.05
C THR A 523 -7.10 1.93 -34.64
N ALA A 524 -7.53 0.99 -33.78
CA ALA A 524 -8.34 -0.14 -34.20
C ALA A 524 -9.84 0.19 -34.00
N SER A 525 -10.66 -0.13 -34.99
CA SER A 525 -12.12 -0.20 -34.92
C SER A 525 -12.85 1.12 -34.64
N ILE A 526 -12.60 2.15 -35.46
CA ILE A 526 -13.38 3.40 -35.46
C ILE A 526 -14.21 3.42 -36.77
N ASP A 527 -15.43 3.98 -36.72
CA ASP A 527 -16.24 4.16 -37.89
C ASP A 527 -15.62 5.17 -38.89
N SER A 528 -15.98 5.10 -40.16
CA SER A 528 -15.36 5.91 -41.22
C SER A 528 -15.53 7.43 -41.03
N GLU A 529 -16.61 7.88 -40.39
CA GLU A 529 -16.83 9.31 -40.12
C GLU A 529 -15.97 9.82 -38.99
N ALA A 530 -15.88 9.07 -37.88
CA ALA A 530 -15.01 9.42 -36.77
C ALA A 530 -13.52 9.33 -37.20
N GLU A 531 -13.19 8.42 -38.11
CA GLU A 531 -11.86 8.34 -38.71
C GLU A 531 -11.50 9.60 -39.49
N ALA A 532 -12.38 10.09 -40.35
CA ALA A 532 -12.15 11.32 -41.12
C ALA A 532 -11.95 12.54 -40.21
N ARG A 533 -12.73 12.64 -39.12
CA ARG A 533 -12.56 13.68 -38.07
C ARG A 533 -11.18 13.57 -37.39
N LEU A 534 -10.79 12.37 -37.07
CA LEU A 534 -9.49 12.11 -36.40
C LEU A 534 -8.29 12.46 -37.30
N GLN A 535 -8.36 12.11 -38.58
CA GLN A 535 -7.33 12.47 -39.57
C GLN A 535 -7.22 13.99 -39.75
N LYS A 536 -8.35 14.70 -39.79
CA LYS A 536 -8.38 16.17 -39.81
C LYS A 536 -7.75 16.77 -38.54
N ALA A 537 -8.09 16.23 -37.38
CA ALA A 537 -7.51 16.64 -36.09
C ALA A 537 -6.01 16.39 -36.05
N LEU A 538 -5.54 15.21 -36.51
CA LEU A 538 -4.13 14.87 -36.60
C LEU A 538 -3.37 15.85 -37.50
N ALA A 539 -3.90 16.11 -38.71
CA ALA A 539 -3.28 17.08 -39.63
C ALA A 539 -3.20 18.50 -39.04
N ALA A 540 -4.20 18.91 -38.26
CA ALA A 540 -4.17 20.18 -37.54
C ALA A 540 -3.14 20.17 -36.39
N ALA A 541 -3.03 19.06 -35.67
CA ALA A 541 -2.08 18.90 -34.56
C ALA A 541 -0.61 18.92 -35.03
N LEU A 542 -0.33 18.40 -36.22
CA LEU A 542 1.03 18.32 -36.77
C LEU A 542 1.54 19.67 -37.33
N ARG A 543 0.66 20.58 -37.70
CA ARG A 543 1.07 21.85 -38.34
C ARG A 543 1.98 22.69 -37.45
N GLY A 544 3.13 23.09 -38.03
CA GLY A 544 4.09 23.97 -37.36
C GLY A 544 4.88 23.34 -36.24
N ARG A 545 4.88 22.00 -36.12
CA ARG A 545 5.59 21.24 -35.10
C ARG A 545 6.43 20.15 -35.75
N THR A 546 7.51 19.76 -35.10
CA THR A 546 8.24 18.54 -35.48
C THR A 546 7.45 17.34 -34.94
N ALA A 547 7.24 16.33 -35.76
CA ALA A 547 6.44 15.18 -35.33
C ALA A 547 7.12 13.85 -35.63
N LEU A 548 7.04 12.93 -34.66
CA LEU A 548 7.41 11.54 -34.81
C LEU A 548 6.15 10.69 -34.60
N VAL A 549 5.71 9.98 -35.62
CA VAL A 549 4.44 9.25 -35.62
C VAL A 549 4.69 7.78 -35.93
N VAL A 550 4.31 6.87 -35.02
CA VAL A 550 4.21 5.44 -35.37
C VAL A 550 2.95 5.26 -36.19
N ALA A 551 3.12 5.02 -37.47
CA ALA A 551 2.00 4.94 -38.38
C ALA A 551 1.60 3.48 -38.65
N HIS A 552 0.32 3.17 -38.36
CA HIS A 552 -0.32 1.90 -38.69
C HIS A 552 -1.30 2.05 -39.87
N ARG A 553 -1.50 3.28 -40.36
CA ARG A 553 -2.41 3.61 -41.46
C ARG A 553 -1.65 4.18 -42.64
N LEU A 554 -2.02 3.71 -43.81
CA LEU A 554 -1.42 4.19 -45.08
C LEU A 554 -1.63 5.70 -45.29
N SER A 555 -2.78 6.25 -44.87
CA SER A 555 -3.07 7.69 -44.94
C SER A 555 -2.08 8.53 -44.14
N THR A 556 -1.68 8.09 -42.91
CA THR A 556 -0.70 8.78 -42.07
C THR A 556 0.71 8.67 -42.68
N VAL A 557 1.07 7.48 -43.20
CA VAL A 557 2.36 7.27 -43.88
C VAL A 557 2.51 8.17 -45.10
N ARG A 558 1.48 8.27 -45.93
CA ARG A 558 1.49 9.11 -47.15
C ARG A 558 1.51 10.61 -46.87
N ALA A 559 1.00 11.04 -45.72
CA ALA A 559 0.98 12.45 -45.30
C ALA A 559 2.30 12.89 -44.61
N ALA A 560 3.19 11.98 -44.30
CA ALA A 560 4.47 12.29 -43.66
C ALA A 560 5.50 12.82 -44.70
N ASP A 561 6.37 13.72 -44.25
CA ASP A 561 7.47 14.27 -45.07
C ASP A 561 8.58 13.25 -45.29
N ARG A 562 8.70 12.27 -44.38
CA ARG A 562 9.74 11.24 -44.40
C ARG A 562 9.27 9.99 -43.68
N ILE A 563 9.70 8.84 -44.15
CA ILE A 563 9.34 7.53 -43.63
C ILE A 563 10.61 6.82 -43.19
N LEU A 564 10.64 6.31 -41.95
CA LEU A 564 11.67 5.45 -41.42
C LEU A 564 11.11 4.04 -41.26
N VAL A 565 11.74 3.06 -41.91
CA VAL A 565 11.42 1.64 -41.73
C VAL A 565 12.32 1.06 -40.66
N LEU A 566 11.72 0.63 -39.56
CA LEU A 566 12.42 0.02 -38.42
C LEU A 566 12.23 -1.50 -38.46
N GLU A 567 13.33 -2.25 -38.54
CA GLU A 567 13.33 -3.72 -38.51
C GLU A 567 14.48 -4.23 -37.65
N GLY A 568 14.21 -5.21 -36.77
CA GLY A 568 15.20 -5.77 -35.86
C GLY A 568 15.95 -4.75 -35.01
N GLY A 569 15.31 -3.61 -34.70
CA GLY A 569 15.88 -2.52 -33.91
C GLY A 569 16.80 -1.58 -34.68
N ARG A 570 16.82 -1.65 -36.00
CA ARG A 570 17.65 -0.80 -36.90
C ARG A 570 16.77 -0.06 -37.91
N VAL A 571 17.20 1.09 -38.31
CA VAL A 571 16.61 1.78 -39.48
C VAL A 571 17.17 1.09 -40.73
N VAL A 572 16.30 0.43 -41.50
CA VAL A 572 16.68 -0.30 -42.73
C VAL A 572 16.37 0.51 -43.97
N GLU A 573 15.36 1.37 -43.95
CA GLU A 573 15.03 2.27 -45.05
C GLU A 573 14.68 3.65 -44.48
N ASP A 574 15.03 4.68 -45.25
CA ASP A 574 14.86 6.09 -44.90
C ASP A 574 14.66 6.91 -46.18
N GLY A 575 13.46 7.46 -46.35
CA GLY A 575 13.08 8.20 -47.57
C GLY A 575 11.66 8.79 -47.52
N ASP A 576 11.21 9.24 -48.66
CA ASP A 576 9.82 9.64 -48.91
C ASP A 576 8.94 8.46 -49.37
N HIS A 577 7.64 8.68 -49.56
CA HIS A 577 6.74 7.61 -50.02
C HIS A 577 7.12 7.31 -51.49
#